data_ba720cf1d1172d692b5bd28c2584805f
#
_entry.id   ba720cf1d1172d692b5bd28c2584805f
#
_cell.length_a   1.000
_cell.length_b   1.000
_cell.length_c   1.000
_cell.angle_alpha   90.00
_cell.angle_beta   90.00
_cell.angle_gamma   90.00
#
_symmetry.space_group_name_H-M   'P 1'
#
loop_
_entity.id
_entity.type
_entity.pdbx_description
1 polymer ?
#
loop_
_entity_poly.entity_id
_entity_poly.type
_entity_poly.pdbx_seq_one_letter_code
_entity_poly.pdbx_strand_id
1 'polypeptide(L)'
;NKDADTFTTEILKLVENYPRPALDCLMNLLDSHDTERVLTLLAFDNPESIPVEQRPTYKLSDEQYQKAKYLLKFASFIQFTLPGVPCIYYGDEIGMYGFRDPYNRLGYTHDNIDKDLLNHYIELTTFRNENKTEFITNFEWVYTKDNCVAYRRNNILCIINIDTKAHFIENYHGEKLFGNSDIYSTPFGMIIPPNTYTAIKIK
;
A
#
# COMPACT_ATOMS: atom_id res chain seq x y z
N ASN A 1 15.86 0.47 9.15
CA ASN A 1 14.41 0.30 9.26
C ASN A 1 13.80 1.66 9.58
N LYS A 2 12.88 2.13 8.74
CA LYS A 2 12.06 3.31 9.03
C LYS A 2 10.79 2.80 9.72
N ASP A 3 10.46 3.40 10.85
CA ASP A 3 9.28 3.09 11.64
C ASP A 3 8.05 3.92 11.23
N ALA A 4 6.93 3.70 11.89
CA ALA A 4 5.69 4.41 11.64
C ALA A 4 5.82 5.93 11.87
N ASP A 5 6.62 6.36 12.84
CA ASP A 5 6.84 7.79 13.13
C ASP A 5 7.60 8.47 11.98
N THR A 6 8.62 7.81 11.44
CA THR A 6 9.33 8.30 10.24
C THR A 6 8.38 8.40 9.05
N PHE A 7 7.58 7.35 8.79
CA PHE A 7 6.59 7.35 7.72
C PHE A 7 5.58 8.50 7.87
N THR A 8 5.02 8.66 9.07
CA THR A 8 4.07 9.75 9.38
C THR A 8 4.69 11.12 9.13
N THR A 9 5.93 11.31 9.59
CA THR A 9 6.66 12.59 9.43
C THR A 9 6.88 12.92 7.95
N GLU A 10 7.30 11.96 7.13
CA GLU A 10 7.54 12.19 5.70
C GLU A 10 6.24 12.50 4.94
N ILE A 11 5.14 11.84 5.25
CA ILE A 11 3.84 12.14 4.64
C ILE A 11 3.34 13.53 5.08
N LEU A 12 3.50 13.90 6.36
CA LEU A 12 3.14 15.25 6.83
C LEU A 12 3.91 16.34 6.10
N LYS A 13 5.22 16.17 5.87
CA LYS A 13 6.01 17.11 5.08
C LYS A 13 5.44 17.33 3.68
N LEU A 14 4.96 16.27 3.01
CA LEU A 14 4.31 16.40 1.71
C LEU A 14 3.00 17.20 1.83
N VAL A 15 2.15 16.85 2.80
CA VAL A 15 0.84 17.50 3.01
C VAL A 15 0.99 18.98 3.37
N GLU A 16 1.99 19.34 4.14
CA GLU A 16 2.24 20.72 4.60
C GLU A 16 2.95 21.59 3.54
N ASN A 17 3.83 20.99 2.73
CA ASN A 17 4.65 21.75 1.77
C ASN A 17 3.97 21.97 0.40
N TYR A 18 2.94 21.20 0.06
CA TYR A 18 2.25 21.33 -1.21
C TYR A 18 0.85 21.94 -1.02
N PRO A 19 0.47 22.95 -1.85
CA PRO A 19 -0.89 23.47 -1.85
C PRO A 19 -1.86 22.37 -2.28
N ARG A 20 -3.06 22.38 -1.73
CA ARG A 20 -4.06 21.33 -1.91
C ARG A 20 -4.29 20.90 -3.36
N PRO A 21 -4.46 21.82 -4.34
CA PRO A 21 -4.66 21.40 -5.72
C PRO A 21 -3.48 20.63 -6.32
N ALA A 22 -2.24 20.94 -5.92
CA ALA A 22 -1.05 20.19 -6.34
C ALA A 22 -1.00 18.83 -5.67
N LEU A 23 -1.29 18.78 -4.36
CA LEU A 23 -1.33 17.53 -3.59
C LEU A 23 -2.35 16.53 -4.18
N ASP A 24 -3.53 17.02 -4.57
CA ASP A 24 -4.59 16.19 -5.14
C ASP A 24 -4.24 15.62 -6.54
N CYS A 25 -3.26 16.21 -7.22
CA CYS A 25 -2.76 15.77 -8.54
C CYS A 25 -1.43 14.99 -8.46
N LEU A 26 -0.83 14.81 -7.28
CA LEU A 26 0.39 14.02 -7.15
C LEU A 26 0.13 12.57 -7.56
N MET A 27 1.03 12.02 -8.38
CA MET A 27 0.98 10.59 -8.72
C MET A 27 1.67 9.78 -7.61
N ASN A 28 0.90 8.94 -6.94
CA ASN A 28 1.42 8.01 -5.95
C ASN A 28 1.99 6.79 -6.69
N LEU A 29 3.31 6.74 -6.84
CA LEU A 29 4.04 5.65 -7.49
C LEU A 29 4.66 4.73 -6.44
N LEU A 30 4.60 3.42 -6.66
CA LEU A 30 5.42 2.43 -5.92
C LEU A 30 6.71 2.15 -6.66
N ASP A 31 6.65 2.13 -7.99
CA ASP A 31 7.79 1.97 -8.90
C ASP A 31 7.50 2.64 -10.25
N SER A 32 8.46 2.54 -11.15
CA SER A 32 8.38 3.08 -12.51
C SER A 32 9.40 2.42 -13.43
N HIS A 33 9.47 2.90 -14.68
CA HIS A 33 10.49 2.50 -15.63
C HIS A 33 11.93 2.90 -15.21
N ASP A 34 12.10 3.73 -14.19
CA ASP A 34 13.41 4.19 -13.69
C ASP A 34 13.91 3.43 -12.45
N THR A 35 13.08 2.55 -11.89
CA THR A 35 13.40 1.77 -10.68
C THR A 35 13.25 0.28 -10.94
N GLU A 36 13.69 -0.55 -10.00
CA GLU A 36 13.29 -1.94 -9.94
C GLU A 36 11.77 -2.04 -9.78
N ARG A 37 11.15 -3.12 -10.32
CA ARG A 37 9.73 -3.37 -10.06
C ARG A 37 9.46 -3.57 -8.58
N VAL A 38 8.32 -3.10 -8.10
CA VAL A 38 7.95 -3.12 -6.69
C VAL A 38 8.02 -4.52 -6.07
N LEU A 39 7.60 -5.57 -6.78
CA LEU A 39 7.75 -6.95 -6.29
C LEU A 39 9.21 -7.33 -6.06
N THR A 40 10.13 -6.89 -6.92
CA THR A 40 11.56 -7.12 -6.71
C THR A 40 12.06 -6.36 -5.47
N LEU A 41 11.66 -5.10 -5.31
CA LEU A 41 12.04 -4.30 -4.13
C LEU A 41 11.55 -4.93 -2.82
N LEU A 42 10.35 -5.50 -2.82
CA LEU A 42 9.76 -6.12 -1.62
C LEU A 42 10.26 -7.55 -1.36
N ALA A 43 10.80 -8.22 -2.37
CA ALA A 43 11.35 -9.58 -2.23
C ALA A 43 12.71 -9.60 -1.51
N PHE A 44 13.48 -8.52 -1.61
CA PHE A 44 14.84 -8.43 -1.10
C PHE A 44 14.98 -7.30 -0.08
N ASP A 45 15.78 -7.53 0.94
CA ASP A 45 16.22 -6.45 1.84
C ASP A 45 17.21 -5.51 1.13
N ASN A 46 17.98 -6.04 0.18
CA ASN A 46 18.85 -5.31 -0.72
C ASN A 46 18.90 -5.96 -2.11
N PRO A 47 18.14 -5.48 -3.11
CA PRO A 47 18.17 -6.02 -4.47
C PRO A 47 19.56 -5.93 -5.14
N GLU A 48 20.40 -4.98 -4.73
CA GLU A 48 21.76 -4.82 -5.27
C GLU A 48 22.70 -5.96 -4.85
N SER A 49 22.33 -6.76 -3.85
CA SER A 49 23.09 -7.96 -3.47
C SER A 49 23.14 -9.02 -4.57
N ILE A 50 22.23 -8.97 -5.54
CA ILE A 50 22.21 -9.89 -6.68
C ILE A 50 23.18 -9.37 -7.75
N PRO A 51 24.22 -10.16 -8.13
CA PRO A 51 25.17 -9.78 -9.16
C PRO A 51 24.48 -9.42 -10.48
N VAL A 52 24.98 -8.40 -11.17
CA VAL A 52 24.39 -7.87 -12.41
C VAL A 52 24.23 -8.95 -13.46
N GLU A 53 25.20 -9.85 -13.56
CA GLU A 53 25.24 -10.95 -14.53
C GLU A 53 24.13 -11.98 -14.31
N GLN A 54 23.60 -12.06 -13.07
CA GLN A 54 22.52 -13.00 -12.71
C GLN A 54 21.12 -12.40 -12.89
N ARG A 55 21.01 -11.06 -12.87
CA ARG A 55 19.72 -10.35 -12.93
C ARG A 55 18.86 -10.68 -14.16
N PRO A 56 19.44 -10.90 -15.37
CA PRO A 56 18.66 -11.23 -16.57
C PRO A 56 17.82 -12.50 -16.46
N THR A 57 18.31 -13.48 -15.71
CA THR A 57 17.70 -14.81 -15.61
C THR A 57 17.20 -15.13 -14.20
N TYR A 58 17.34 -14.17 -13.29
CA TYR A 58 16.95 -14.38 -11.90
C TYR A 58 15.45 -14.60 -11.78
N LYS A 59 15.08 -15.64 -11.07
CA LYS A 59 13.70 -15.93 -10.71
C LYS A 59 13.55 -15.87 -9.20
N LEU A 60 12.54 -15.16 -8.75
CA LEU A 60 12.17 -15.18 -7.34
C LEU A 60 11.81 -16.62 -6.92
N SER A 61 12.27 -17.04 -5.75
CA SER A 61 11.74 -18.26 -5.15
C SER A 61 10.27 -18.06 -4.76
N ASP A 62 9.54 -19.14 -4.59
CA ASP A 62 8.13 -19.08 -4.15
C ASP A 62 7.99 -18.31 -2.83
N GLU A 63 8.92 -18.52 -1.89
CA GLU A 63 8.94 -17.80 -0.62
C GLU A 63 9.14 -16.30 -0.79
N GLN A 64 10.12 -15.90 -1.62
CA GLN A 64 10.39 -14.51 -1.93
C GLN A 64 9.18 -13.86 -2.61
N TYR A 65 8.58 -14.55 -3.56
CA TYR A 65 7.41 -14.06 -4.28
C TYR A 65 6.21 -13.88 -3.34
N GLN A 66 5.89 -14.86 -2.49
CA GLN A 66 4.77 -14.78 -1.56
C GLN A 66 4.98 -13.68 -0.50
N LYS A 67 6.21 -13.52 0.02
CA LYS A 67 6.57 -12.39 0.90
C LYS A 67 6.33 -11.04 0.20
N ALA A 68 6.85 -10.89 -1.01
CA ALA A 68 6.73 -9.66 -1.78
C ALA A 68 5.26 -9.34 -2.12
N LYS A 69 4.51 -10.33 -2.57
CA LYS A 69 3.08 -10.23 -2.86
C LYS A 69 2.27 -9.80 -1.63
N TYR A 70 2.54 -10.40 -0.48
CA TYR A 70 1.91 -10.02 0.78
C TYR A 70 2.18 -8.55 1.10
N LEU A 71 3.43 -8.10 1.03
CA LEU A 71 3.81 -6.70 1.27
C LEU A 71 3.25 -5.73 0.22
N LEU A 72 3.14 -6.18 -1.04
CA LEU A 72 2.57 -5.37 -2.12
C LEU A 72 1.09 -5.04 -1.86
N LYS A 73 0.33 -5.95 -1.27
CA LYS A 73 -1.06 -5.65 -0.90
C LYS A 73 -1.17 -4.52 0.14
N PHE A 74 -0.24 -4.44 1.10
CA PHE A 74 -0.15 -3.30 2.03
C PHE A 74 0.29 -2.02 1.31
N ALA A 75 1.33 -2.10 0.50
CA ALA A 75 1.89 -0.95 -0.21
C ALA A 75 0.86 -0.35 -1.18
N SER A 76 0.16 -1.18 -1.95
CA SER A 76 -0.89 -0.73 -2.86
C SER A 76 -2.10 -0.13 -2.10
N PHE A 77 -2.49 -0.69 -0.95
CA PHE A 77 -3.51 -0.06 -0.12
C PHE A 77 -3.09 1.35 0.32
N ILE A 78 -1.85 1.54 0.76
CA ILE A 78 -1.29 2.86 1.09
C ILE A 78 -1.31 3.77 -0.14
N GLN A 79 -0.82 3.28 -1.29
CA GLN A 79 -0.80 4.02 -2.56
C GLN A 79 -2.19 4.57 -2.95
N PHE A 80 -3.22 3.75 -2.74
CA PHE A 80 -4.60 4.10 -3.11
C PHE A 80 -5.34 4.98 -2.11
N THR A 81 -4.86 5.09 -0.88
CA THR A 81 -5.57 5.78 0.20
C THR A 81 -4.89 7.08 0.66
N LEU A 82 -3.60 7.26 0.42
CA LEU A 82 -2.90 8.52 0.66
C LEU A 82 -3.43 9.66 -0.25
N PRO A 83 -3.15 10.95 0.10
CA PRO A 83 -3.39 12.07 -0.80
C PRO A 83 -2.69 11.88 -2.14
N GLY A 84 -3.36 12.30 -3.23
CA GLY A 84 -2.89 12.13 -4.59
C GLY A 84 -3.68 11.08 -5.38
N VAL A 85 -3.16 10.72 -6.54
CA VAL A 85 -3.76 9.79 -7.50
C VAL A 85 -2.89 8.53 -7.56
N PRO A 86 -3.43 7.33 -7.28
CA PRO A 86 -2.67 6.11 -7.43
C PRO A 86 -2.29 5.89 -8.90
N CYS A 87 -1.03 5.59 -9.15
CA CYS A 87 -0.50 5.32 -10.47
C CYS A 87 0.19 3.95 -10.46
N ILE A 88 -0.43 2.96 -11.09
CA ILE A 88 0.07 1.59 -11.18
C ILE A 88 1.05 1.52 -12.36
N TYR A 89 2.27 1.04 -12.13
CA TYR A 89 3.15 0.68 -13.23
C TYR A 89 2.67 -0.62 -13.84
N TYR A 90 2.56 -0.66 -15.18
CA TYR A 90 1.97 -1.81 -15.88
C TYR A 90 2.61 -3.13 -15.47
N GLY A 91 1.79 -4.12 -15.18
CA GLY A 91 2.22 -5.47 -14.81
C GLY A 91 2.36 -5.70 -13.31
N ASP A 92 2.35 -4.67 -12.46
CA ASP A 92 2.35 -4.87 -10.99
C ASP A 92 1.09 -5.58 -10.55
N GLU A 93 -0.03 -5.24 -11.18
CA GLU A 93 -1.34 -5.83 -10.93
C GLU A 93 -1.43 -7.32 -11.27
N ILE A 94 -0.52 -7.82 -12.09
CA ILE A 94 -0.46 -9.24 -12.47
C ILE A 94 0.76 -9.97 -11.90
N GLY A 95 1.57 -9.29 -11.08
CA GLY A 95 2.71 -9.90 -10.41
C GLY A 95 4.01 -9.94 -11.22
N MET A 96 4.19 -9.04 -12.19
CA MET A 96 5.47 -8.91 -12.88
C MET A 96 6.53 -8.39 -11.91
N TYR A 97 7.73 -8.94 -12.02
CA TYR A 97 8.91 -8.51 -11.29
C TYR A 97 10.10 -8.35 -12.23
N GLY A 98 11.10 -7.59 -11.83
CA GLY A 98 12.32 -7.35 -12.61
C GLY A 98 13.21 -6.34 -11.92
N PHE A 99 14.52 -6.53 -12.09
CA PHE A 99 15.52 -5.57 -11.67
C PHE A 99 15.46 -4.33 -12.56
N ARG A 100 16.30 -3.33 -12.27
CA ARG A 100 16.41 -2.08 -13.01
C ARG A 100 16.62 -2.30 -14.52
N ASP A 101 16.42 -1.27 -15.29
CA ASP A 101 16.56 -1.26 -16.76
C ASP A 101 17.67 -2.19 -17.28
N PRO A 102 17.39 -3.04 -18.26
CA PRO A 102 16.16 -3.17 -19.05
C PRO A 102 15.09 -4.14 -18.49
N TYR A 103 15.35 -4.77 -17.35
CA TYR A 103 14.56 -5.91 -16.85
C TYR A 103 13.22 -5.49 -16.22
N ASN A 104 13.10 -4.25 -15.77
CA ASN A 104 11.83 -3.66 -15.31
C ASN A 104 10.89 -3.26 -16.47
N ARG A 105 11.40 -3.19 -17.71
CA ARG A 105 10.67 -2.76 -18.92
C ARG A 105 10.26 -3.91 -19.83
N LEU A 106 10.22 -5.13 -19.32
CA LEU A 106 9.77 -6.29 -20.09
C LEU A 106 8.33 -6.10 -20.56
N GLY A 107 8.01 -6.66 -21.74
CA GLY A 107 6.66 -6.59 -22.29
C GLY A 107 5.61 -7.21 -21.35
N TYR A 108 4.40 -6.66 -21.38
CA TYR A 108 3.29 -7.19 -20.60
C TYR A 108 3.02 -8.65 -20.98
N THR A 109 2.93 -9.53 -20.00
CA THR A 109 2.68 -10.95 -20.22
C THR A 109 1.22 -11.32 -19.95
N HIS A 110 0.65 -12.15 -20.80
CA HIS A 110 -0.69 -12.68 -20.62
C HIS A 110 -0.70 -14.14 -20.11
N ASP A 111 0.47 -14.77 -20.03
CA ASP A 111 0.58 -16.21 -19.76
C ASP A 111 0.71 -16.56 -18.28
N ASN A 112 1.21 -15.64 -17.45
CA ASN A 112 1.49 -15.89 -16.02
C ASN A 112 0.87 -14.80 -15.13
N ILE A 113 -0.45 -14.66 -15.22
CA ILE A 113 -1.18 -13.69 -14.42
C ILE A 113 -1.39 -14.22 -13.00
N ASP A 114 -0.89 -13.50 -11.99
CA ASP A 114 -1.29 -13.73 -10.61
C ASP A 114 -2.72 -13.21 -10.39
N LYS A 115 -3.68 -14.13 -10.43
CA LYS A 115 -5.11 -13.79 -10.31
C LYS A 115 -5.49 -13.22 -8.95
N ASP A 116 -4.76 -13.55 -7.89
CA ASP A 116 -5.03 -13.03 -6.55
C ASP A 116 -4.57 -11.56 -6.44
N LEU A 117 -3.42 -11.20 -7.04
CA LEU A 117 -3.02 -9.80 -7.16
C LEU A 117 -3.96 -9.02 -8.07
N LEU A 118 -4.30 -9.57 -9.23
CA LEU A 118 -5.22 -8.91 -10.16
C LEU A 118 -6.56 -8.60 -9.49
N ASN A 119 -7.15 -9.56 -8.79
CA ASN A 119 -8.39 -9.37 -8.05
C ASN A 119 -8.24 -8.29 -6.96
N HIS A 120 -7.14 -8.32 -6.21
CA HIS A 120 -6.84 -7.30 -5.21
C HIS A 120 -6.82 -5.87 -5.82
N TYR A 121 -6.17 -5.68 -6.98
CA TYR A 121 -6.12 -4.38 -7.64
C TYR A 121 -7.48 -3.98 -8.24
N ILE A 122 -8.26 -4.92 -8.75
CA ILE A 122 -9.64 -4.67 -9.22
C ILE A 122 -10.52 -4.19 -8.05
N GLU A 123 -10.50 -4.90 -6.92
CA GLU A 123 -11.26 -4.55 -5.72
C GLU A 123 -10.81 -3.18 -5.15
N LEU A 124 -9.50 -2.94 -5.09
CA LEU A 124 -8.93 -1.70 -4.59
C LEU A 124 -9.28 -0.50 -5.48
N THR A 125 -9.26 -0.69 -6.79
CA THR A 125 -9.67 0.32 -7.78
C THR A 125 -11.17 0.61 -7.66
N THR A 126 -11.98 -0.43 -7.51
CA THR A 126 -13.43 -0.30 -7.31
C THR A 126 -13.72 0.48 -6.03
N PHE A 127 -13.11 0.07 -4.91
CA PHE A 127 -13.22 0.76 -3.63
C PHE A 127 -12.87 2.25 -3.76
N ARG A 128 -11.75 2.59 -4.42
CA ARG A 128 -11.32 3.99 -4.62
C ARG A 128 -12.32 4.78 -5.46
N ASN A 129 -12.85 4.19 -6.54
CA ASN A 129 -13.79 4.84 -7.44
C ASN A 129 -15.16 5.07 -6.79
N GLU A 130 -15.67 4.10 -6.05
CA GLU A 130 -16.95 4.22 -5.33
C GLU A 130 -16.90 5.29 -4.22
N ASN A 131 -15.72 5.51 -3.66
CA ASN A 131 -15.49 6.46 -2.57
C ASN A 131 -14.67 7.68 -3.00
N LYS A 132 -14.61 8.02 -4.29
CA LYS A 132 -13.72 9.07 -4.82
C LYS A 132 -13.86 10.41 -4.12
N THR A 133 -15.07 10.80 -3.71
CA THR A 133 -15.33 12.06 -3.01
C THR A 133 -14.66 12.13 -1.65
N GLU A 134 -14.50 11.00 -0.97
CA GLU A 134 -13.82 10.92 0.33
C GLU A 134 -12.31 11.15 0.19
N PHE A 135 -11.73 10.76 -0.94
CA PHE A 135 -10.28 10.82 -1.18
C PHE A 135 -9.77 12.15 -1.76
N ILE A 136 -10.66 13.04 -2.20
CA ILE A 136 -10.31 14.42 -2.62
C ILE A 136 -10.45 15.44 -1.48
N THR A 137 -10.60 14.97 -0.25
CA THR A 137 -10.84 15.79 0.94
C THR A 137 -9.63 15.79 1.88
N ASN A 138 -9.82 16.33 3.07
CA ASN A 138 -8.79 16.46 4.08
C ASN A 138 -8.11 15.11 4.40
N PHE A 139 -6.86 15.23 4.81
CA PHE A 139 -6.05 14.15 5.33
C PHE A 139 -5.70 14.48 6.79
N GLU A 140 -5.89 13.53 7.69
CA GLU A 140 -5.64 13.71 9.12
C GLU A 140 -5.07 12.41 9.70
N TRP A 141 -3.93 12.51 10.38
CA TRP A 141 -3.42 11.40 11.18
C TRP A 141 -4.28 11.21 12.43
N VAL A 142 -4.64 9.96 12.71
CA VAL A 142 -5.50 9.57 13.84
C VAL A 142 -4.71 8.78 14.87
N TYR A 143 -3.81 7.93 14.40
CA TYR A 143 -3.07 7.02 15.27
C TYR A 143 -1.70 6.71 14.66
N THR A 144 -0.66 6.74 15.51
CA THR A 144 0.68 6.28 15.15
C THR A 144 1.30 5.68 16.39
N LYS A 145 1.59 4.39 16.35
CA LYS A 145 2.27 3.68 17.44
C LYS A 145 2.92 2.41 16.93
N ASP A 146 4.17 2.18 17.30
CA ASP A 146 4.95 1.01 16.86
C ASP A 146 4.92 0.90 15.32
N ASN A 147 4.40 -0.18 14.75
CA ASN A 147 4.23 -0.37 13.32
C ASN A 147 2.74 -0.34 12.89
N CYS A 148 1.92 0.41 13.62
CA CYS A 148 0.52 0.64 13.30
C CYS A 148 0.25 2.12 13.07
N VAL A 149 -0.40 2.43 11.96
CA VAL A 149 -0.84 3.79 11.63
C VAL A 149 -2.29 3.81 11.22
N ALA A 150 -2.98 4.90 11.54
CA ALA A 150 -4.31 5.18 11.02
C ALA A 150 -4.44 6.65 10.64
N TYR A 151 -5.08 6.90 9.51
CA TYR A 151 -5.37 8.25 9.01
C TYR A 151 -6.78 8.33 8.44
N ARG A 152 -7.34 9.51 8.53
CA ARG A 152 -8.70 9.79 8.07
C ARG A 152 -8.69 10.50 6.72
N ARG A 153 -9.58 10.06 5.86
CA ARG A 153 -9.95 10.70 4.59
C ARG A 153 -11.46 10.96 4.65
N ASN A 154 -11.83 12.15 5.11
CA ASN A 154 -13.22 12.53 5.40
C ASN A 154 -13.94 11.50 6.32
N ASN A 155 -14.86 10.71 5.79
CA ASN A 155 -15.61 9.69 6.55
C ASN A 155 -14.99 8.28 6.44
N ILE A 156 -13.79 8.15 5.88
CA ILE A 156 -13.08 6.87 5.81
C ILE A 156 -11.84 6.92 6.71
N LEU A 157 -11.75 5.95 7.61
CA LEU A 157 -10.56 5.68 8.39
C LEU A 157 -9.78 4.56 7.72
N CYS A 158 -8.56 4.86 7.27
CA CYS A 158 -7.62 3.91 6.69
C CYS A 158 -6.62 3.48 7.77
N ILE A 159 -6.47 2.18 7.97
CA ILE A 159 -5.65 1.60 9.05
C ILE A 159 -4.69 0.61 8.46
N ILE A 160 -3.43 0.67 8.86
CA ILE A 160 -2.39 -0.27 8.51
C ILE A 160 -1.69 -0.72 9.80
N ASN A 161 -1.74 -2.00 10.09
CA ASN A 161 -1.04 -2.63 11.21
C ASN A 161 -0.14 -3.74 10.68
N ILE A 162 1.15 -3.47 10.53
CA ILE A 162 2.17 -4.46 10.15
C ILE A 162 2.91 -5.00 11.39
N ASP A 163 2.42 -4.71 12.57
CA ASP A 163 2.94 -5.24 13.83
C ASP A 163 2.52 -6.70 14.04
N THR A 164 3.20 -7.37 14.95
CA THR A 164 2.87 -8.73 15.41
C THR A 164 1.81 -8.76 16.51
N LYS A 165 1.41 -7.59 17.01
CA LYS A 165 0.40 -7.43 18.08
C LYS A 165 -0.81 -6.62 17.59
N ALA A 166 -1.93 -6.82 18.27
CA ALA A 166 -3.13 -6.01 18.06
C ALA A 166 -2.95 -4.60 18.64
N HIS A 167 -3.57 -3.62 18.00
CA HIS A 167 -3.65 -2.24 18.47
C HIS A 167 -5.09 -1.84 18.76
N PHE A 168 -5.27 -0.89 19.68
CA PHE A 168 -6.58 -0.34 20.03
C PHE A 168 -6.65 1.13 19.60
N ILE A 169 -7.66 1.46 18.81
CA ILE A 169 -7.94 2.84 18.37
C ILE A 169 -9.22 3.29 19.07
N GLU A 170 -9.08 4.28 19.97
CA GLU A 170 -10.16 4.79 20.79
C GLU A 170 -11.13 5.67 19.99
N ASN A 171 -12.40 5.66 20.42
CA ASN A 171 -13.45 6.58 19.94
C ASN A 171 -13.78 6.49 18.45
N TYR A 172 -13.36 5.42 17.76
CA TYR A 172 -13.72 5.17 16.37
C TYR A 172 -14.59 3.92 16.25
N HIS A 173 -15.65 4.04 15.42
CA HIS A 173 -16.60 2.97 15.12
C HIS A 173 -16.98 3.08 13.65
N GLY A 174 -17.27 1.96 13.00
CA GLY A 174 -17.67 2.01 11.60
C GLY A 174 -17.86 0.63 10.98
N GLU A 175 -18.09 0.64 9.68
CA GLU A 175 -18.27 -0.55 8.86
C GLU A 175 -17.09 -0.70 7.91
N LYS A 176 -16.58 -1.93 7.77
CA LYS A 176 -15.51 -2.25 6.84
C LYS A 176 -15.98 -2.03 5.40
N LEU A 177 -15.22 -1.25 4.65
CA LEU A 177 -15.40 -1.04 3.22
C LEU A 177 -14.44 -1.90 2.39
N PHE A 178 -13.20 -2.04 2.87
CA PHE A 178 -12.15 -2.76 2.17
C PHE A 178 -11.09 -3.27 3.17
N GLY A 179 -10.38 -4.34 2.84
CA GLY A 179 -9.22 -4.82 3.61
C GLY A 179 -9.17 -6.32 3.83
N ASN A 180 -8.05 -6.79 4.33
CA ASN A 180 -7.72 -8.21 4.48
C ASN A 180 -8.22 -8.84 5.79
N SER A 181 -8.70 -8.07 6.74
CA SER A 181 -9.08 -8.57 8.06
C SER A 181 -10.34 -7.88 8.59
N ASP A 182 -11.08 -8.57 9.44
CA ASP A 182 -12.15 -7.97 10.19
C ASP A 182 -11.60 -7.27 11.42
N ILE A 183 -12.30 -6.22 11.83
CA ILE A 183 -12.01 -5.44 13.03
C ILE A 183 -13.03 -5.76 14.12
N TYR A 184 -12.60 -5.67 15.35
CA TYR A 184 -13.47 -5.93 16.50
C TYR A 184 -13.90 -4.62 17.14
N SER A 185 -15.16 -4.26 17.00
CA SER A 185 -15.72 -3.08 17.67
C SER A 185 -16.02 -3.36 19.13
N THR A 186 -15.67 -2.39 19.97
CA THR A 186 -16.01 -2.35 21.41
C THR A 186 -16.79 -1.06 21.71
N PRO A 187 -17.41 -0.87 22.85
CA PRO A 187 -18.06 0.39 23.21
C PRO A 187 -17.12 1.60 23.22
N PHE A 188 -15.81 1.40 23.34
CA PHE A 188 -14.83 2.47 23.50
C PHE A 188 -13.93 2.68 22.27
N GLY A 189 -14.05 1.86 21.24
CA GLY A 189 -13.21 1.93 20.04
C GLY A 189 -13.09 0.60 19.31
N MET A 190 -12.00 0.43 18.57
CA MET A 190 -11.78 -0.74 17.72
C MET A 190 -10.46 -1.43 18.02
N ILE A 191 -10.47 -2.75 18.04
CA ILE A 191 -9.27 -3.59 18.10
C ILE A 191 -8.88 -3.95 16.66
N ILE A 192 -7.67 -3.61 16.30
CA ILE A 192 -7.08 -3.86 14.98
C ILE A 192 -6.12 -5.05 15.11
N PRO A 193 -6.42 -6.18 14.50
CA PRO A 193 -5.55 -7.35 14.54
C PRO A 193 -4.16 -7.08 13.96
N PRO A 194 -3.14 -7.90 14.28
CA PRO A 194 -1.86 -7.85 13.61
C PRO A 194 -2.01 -8.13 12.10
N ASN A 195 -1.07 -7.62 11.31
CA ASN A 195 -1.02 -7.85 9.87
C ASN A 195 -2.32 -7.46 9.13
N THR A 196 -2.88 -6.30 9.49
CA THR A 196 -4.14 -5.78 8.94
C THR A 196 -3.91 -4.51 8.12
N TYR A 197 -4.52 -4.46 6.93
CA TYR A 197 -4.86 -3.21 6.26
C TYR A 197 -6.37 -3.15 6.05
N THR A 198 -6.99 -2.02 6.33
CA THR A 198 -8.44 -1.89 6.21
C THR A 198 -8.87 -0.43 6.05
N ALA A 199 -9.96 -0.23 5.34
CA ALA A 199 -10.69 1.02 5.25
C ALA A 199 -12.08 0.85 5.86
N ILE A 200 -12.47 1.77 6.71
CA ILE A 200 -13.69 1.73 7.51
C ILE A 200 -14.46 3.01 7.28
N LYS A 201 -15.75 2.90 6.97
CA LYS A 201 -16.66 4.04 6.98
C LYS A 201 -17.04 4.34 8.42
N ILE A 202 -16.53 5.46 8.94
CA ILE A 202 -16.82 5.90 10.32
C ILE A 202 -18.22 6.48 10.44
N LYS A 203 -18.82 6.27 11.61
CA LYS A 203 -20.16 6.78 11.99
C LYS A 203 -20.07 8.10 12.71
#